data_1b05e784a50f4f40397d8fcc792fa587
#
_entry.id   1b05e784a50f4f40397d8fcc792fa587
#
_cell.length_a   1.000
_cell.length_b   1.000
_cell.length_c   1.000
_cell.angle_alpha   90.00
_cell.angle_beta   90.00
_cell.angle_gamma   90.00
#
_symmetry.space_group_name_H-M   'P 1'
#
loop_
_entity.id
_entity.type
_entity.pdbx_description
1 polymer ?
#
loop_
_entity_poly.entity_id
_entity_poly.type
_entity_poly.pdbx_seq_one_letter_code
_entity_poly.pdbx_strand_id
1 'polypeptide(L)'
;MSYVAPANNGTTAFGDLNYATEYSRALSQMFPYVLNFGALYSTPNNGRYRWINAKTIEIPSISTSGRVDADRDTVAFAQRNYDNKWETKTLTNERKWSTLVHPMDIDQTNMVSTIANITRVFNEEQKFPEMDAYTVSKIYHDWTTSIDASTGHDAYVGKTADTTELTTSNILGVFDQLMLNMDNARVPANGRILYVTHEVKSMLKNAQNITRNISVESGPNAIDRRISRLDEVQVIGVPATLMKTLYDFTSGWAVGTTASQINMMLIHPLAVITPVSYTFSRLDSPNALSEGKYVYYEESFEDVFILNKKADAIQFNITAYVPPASS
;
A
#
# COMPACT_ATOMS: atom_id res chain seq x y z
N MET A 1 39.32 38.23 -3.46
CA MET A 1 38.19 38.21 -2.51
C MET A 1 37.59 36.83 -2.54
N SER A 2 37.70 36.09 -1.46
CA SER A 2 37.12 34.75 -1.36
C SER A 2 35.62 34.90 -1.14
N TYR A 3 34.80 34.34 -2.04
CA TYR A 3 33.36 34.32 -1.88
C TYR A 3 33.03 33.31 -0.76
N VAL A 4 32.47 33.76 0.33
CA VAL A 4 31.92 32.92 1.40
C VAL A 4 30.45 32.76 1.11
N ALA A 5 30.04 31.55 0.75
CA ALA A 5 28.63 31.22 0.58
C ALA A 5 27.88 31.41 1.90
N PRO A 6 26.66 31.96 1.90
CA PRO A 6 25.85 32.12 3.11
C PRO A 6 25.55 30.74 3.70
N ALA A 7 25.68 30.64 5.02
CA ALA A 7 25.33 29.43 5.75
C ALA A 7 23.85 29.06 5.53
N ASN A 8 23.59 27.88 5.05
CA ASN A 8 22.24 27.32 4.90
C ASN A 8 21.63 27.13 6.29
N ASN A 9 20.65 27.95 6.63
CA ASN A 9 19.91 27.84 7.89
C ASN A 9 18.85 26.74 7.75
N GLY A 10 19.22 25.53 8.15
CA GLY A 10 18.33 24.48 8.58
C GLY A 10 17.44 23.87 7.50
N THR A 11 17.79 22.73 7.10
CA THR A 11 17.02 21.51 6.80
C THR A 11 17.89 20.59 5.94
N THR A 12 18.13 19.38 6.41
CA THR A 12 18.78 18.24 5.74
C THR A 12 19.71 18.66 4.59
N ALA A 13 20.96 18.86 4.91
CA ALA A 13 21.97 19.18 3.93
C ALA A 13 22.11 18.02 2.94
N PHE A 14 21.43 18.14 1.81
CA PHE A 14 21.94 17.49 0.61
C PHE A 14 23.27 18.19 0.32
N GLY A 15 24.35 17.39 0.16
CA GLY A 15 25.67 17.93 -0.12
C GLY A 15 25.70 18.83 -1.34
N ASP A 16 26.78 19.56 -1.50
CA ASP A 16 26.98 20.46 -2.63
C ASP A 16 26.73 19.76 -3.97
N LEU A 17 26.09 20.46 -4.91
CA LEU A 17 25.86 19.94 -6.26
C LEU A 17 27.20 19.59 -6.92
N ASN A 18 27.31 18.36 -7.38
CA ASN A 18 28.45 17.93 -8.18
C ASN A 18 28.25 18.39 -9.63
N TYR A 19 29.15 19.27 -10.11
CA TYR A 19 29.15 19.70 -11.50
C TYR A 19 29.87 18.69 -12.37
N ALA A 20 29.19 18.22 -13.41
CA ALA A 20 29.75 17.24 -14.31
C ALA A 20 30.77 17.89 -15.24
N THR A 21 31.96 17.31 -15.32
CA THR A 21 33.00 17.70 -16.29
C THR A 21 32.82 17.02 -17.65
N GLU A 22 32.16 15.86 -17.66
CA GLU A 22 31.84 15.10 -18.87
C GLU A 22 30.36 14.80 -18.94
N TYR A 23 29.81 14.79 -20.17
CA TYR A 23 28.42 14.48 -20.39
C TYR A 23 28.18 12.97 -20.34
N SER A 24 27.32 12.51 -19.41
CA SER A 24 26.79 11.16 -19.41
C SER A 24 25.30 11.18 -19.76
N ARG A 25 24.90 10.41 -20.77
CA ARG A 25 23.49 10.26 -21.14
C ARG A 25 22.68 9.38 -20.19
N ALA A 26 23.37 8.56 -19.40
CA ALA A 26 22.73 7.66 -18.45
C ALA A 26 22.96 8.18 -17.03
N LEU A 27 21.88 8.43 -16.30
CA LEU A 27 21.94 8.68 -14.87
C LEU A 27 22.21 7.36 -14.15
N SER A 28 23.20 7.37 -13.25
CA SER A 28 23.43 6.23 -12.34
C SER A 28 22.42 6.33 -11.20
N GLN A 29 21.37 5.56 -11.29
CA GLN A 29 20.25 5.57 -10.36
C GLN A 29 19.94 4.16 -9.86
N MET A 30 19.17 4.08 -8.79
CA MET A 30 18.54 2.82 -8.39
C MET A 30 17.61 2.33 -9.52
N PHE A 31 17.35 1.03 -9.53
CA PHE A 31 16.37 0.49 -10.47
C PHE A 31 15.00 1.14 -10.22
N PRO A 32 14.27 1.55 -11.30
CA PRO A 32 12.98 2.17 -11.15
C PRO A 32 12.03 1.25 -10.39
N TYR A 33 11.38 1.80 -9.39
CA TYR A 33 10.42 1.07 -8.58
C TYR A 33 9.06 1.05 -9.25
N VAL A 34 8.42 -0.11 -9.24
CA VAL A 34 7.05 -0.30 -9.75
C VAL A 34 6.12 -0.52 -8.56
N LEU A 35 4.98 0.19 -8.55
CA LEU A 35 3.97 0.09 -7.50
C LEU A 35 3.43 -1.35 -7.40
N ASN A 36 3.75 -2.06 -6.30
CA ASN A 36 3.36 -3.45 -6.11
C ASN A 36 1.88 -3.61 -5.77
N PHE A 37 1.31 -2.65 -5.03
CA PHE A 37 -0.09 -2.68 -4.60
C PHE A 37 -1.03 -1.96 -5.57
N GLY A 38 -0.61 -1.72 -6.81
CA GLY A 38 -1.40 -1.04 -7.84
C GLY A 38 -2.79 -1.64 -8.06
N ALA A 39 -2.96 -2.96 -7.88
CA ALA A 39 -4.26 -3.62 -7.97
C ALA A 39 -5.25 -3.17 -6.88
N LEU A 40 -4.78 -2.71 -5.73
CA LEU A 40 -5.62 -2.17 -4.66
C LEU A 40 -6.07 -0.73 -4.96
N TYR A 41 -5.25 0.05 -5.67
CA TYR A 41 -5.60 1.40 -6.11
C TYR A 41 -6.63 1.42 -7.24
N SER A 42 -6.73 0.35 -8.04
CA SER A 42 -7.69 0.19 -9.12
C SER A 42 -8.95 -0.60 -8.72
N THR A 43 -9.28 -0.65 -7.43
CA THR A 43 -10.46 -1.39 -6.95
C THR A 43 -11.77 -0.83 -7.51
N PRO A 44 -12.75 -1.69 -7.90
CA PRO A 44 -14.07 -1.24 -8.36
C PRO A 44 -14.87 -0.49 -7.28
N ASN A 45 -14.47 -0.56 -6.02
CA ASN A 45 -15.14 0.13 -4.92
C ASN A 45 -14.93 1.64 -4.94
N ASN A 46 -13.91 2.15 -5.67
CA ASN A 46 -13.61 3.58 -5.74
C ASN A 46 -14.75 4.45 -6.34
N GLY A 47 -15.74 3.84 -6.97
CA GLY A 47 -16.95 4.54 -7.42
C GLY A 47 -18.16 4.45 -6.48
N ARG A 48 -18.04 3.85 -5.28
CA ARG A 48 -19.16 3.51 -4.40
C ARG A 48 -19.28 4.35 -3.14
N TYR A 49 -18.47 5.37 -2.97
CA TYR A 49 -18.55 6.32 -1.86
C TYR A 49 -18.95 7.71 -2.35
N ARG A 50 -19.44 8.52 -1.44
CA ARG A 50 -19.69 9.94 -1.70
C ARG A 50 -18.84 10.81 -0.80
N TRP A 51 -18.48 11.98 -1.30
CA TRP A 51 -17.82 13.01 -0.52
C TRP A 51 -18.82 13.82 0.28
N ILE A 52 -18.58 13.99 1.59
CA ILE A 52 -19.30 14.96 2.43
C ILE A 52 -18.58 16.31 2.36
N ASN A 53 -17.27 16.25 2.45
CA ASN A 53 -16.36 17.39 2.35
C ASN A 53 -15.01 16.93 1.76
N ALA A 54 -14.05 17.83 1.65
CA ALA A 54 -12.74 17.54 1.05
C ALA A 54 -11.94 16.43 1.78
N LYS A 55 -12.24 16.12 3.05
CA LYS A 55 -11.51 15.15 3.88
C LYS A 55 -12.34 13.94 4.29
N THR A 56 -13.64 13.93 4.02
CA THR A 56 -14.54 12.92 4.59
C THR A 56 -15.39 12.30 3.51
N ILE A 57 -15.38 10.97 3.49
CA ILE A 57 -16.23 10.15 2.62
C ILE A 57 -17.24 9.37 3.43
N GLU A 58 -18.37 9.04 2.82
CA GLU A 58 -19.39 8.16 3.36
C GLU A 58 -19.64 6.98 2.45
N ILE A 59 -19.82 5.82 3.06
CA ILE A 59 -20.13 4.57 2.36
C ILE A 59 -21.45 4.04 2.90
N PRO A 60 -22.48 3.82 2.06
CA PRO A 60 -23.74 3.30 2.52
C PRO A 60 -23.65 1.82 2.86
N SER A 61 -24.28 1.43 3.96
CA SER A 61 -24.41 0.06 4.41
C SER A 61 -25.85 -0.25 4.77
N ILE A 62 -26.36 -1.42 4.39
CA ILE A 62 -27.69 -1.91 4.74
C ILE A 62 -27.55 -3.27 5.45
N SER A 63 -28.31 -3.43 6.52
CA SER A 63 -28.49 -4.69 7.24
C SER A 63 -29.96 -5.08 7.22
N THR A 64 -30.25 -6.37 7.15
CA THR A 64 -31.61 -6.92 7.17
C THR A 64 -31.72 -8.02 8.22
N SER A 65 -32.91 -8.19 8.79
CA SER A 65 -33.19 -9.36 9.65
C SER A 65 -33.29 -10.65 8.81
N GLY A 66 -33.12 -11.78 9.47
CA GLY A 66 -33.29 -13.11 8.87
C GLY A 66 -34.76 -13.48 8.63
N ARG A 67 -34.96 -14.64 8.01
CA ARG A 67 -36.30 -15.24 7.86
C ARG A 67 -36.76 -15.78 9.23
N VAL A 68 -38.07 -15.71 9.45
CA VAL A 68 -38.75 -16.34 10.60
C VAL A 68 -39.68 -17.45 10.08
N ASP A 69 -40.07 -18.37 10.97
CA ASP A 69 -41.03 -19.40 10.62
C ASP A 69 -42.38 -18.79 10.30
N ALA A 70 -43.08 -19.36 9.29
CA ALA A 70 -44.38 -18.89 8.89
C ALA A 70 -45.44 -19.45 9.87
N ASP A 71 -46.27 -18.55 10.39
CA ASP A 71 -47.49 -18.91 11.13
C ASP A 71 -48.66 -18.83 10.17
N ARG A 72 -49.50 -19.88 10.10
CA ARG A 72 -50.63 -19.98 9.20
C ARG A 72 -51.92 -19.38 9.83
N ASP A 73 -51.89 -19.23 11.14
CA ASP A 73 -53.11 -18.85 11.91
C ASP A 73 -53.14 -17.36 12.25
N THR A 74 -52.03 -16.65 12.00
CA THR A 74 -51.93 -15.20 12.24
C THR A 74 -51.57 -14.42 10.98
N VAL A 75 -52.21 -13.25 10.82
CA VAL A 75 -51.82 -12.29 9.79
C VAL A 75 -50.79 -11.35 10.40
N ALA A 76 -49.52 -11.58 10.05
CA ALA A 76 -48.47 -10.65 10.45
C ALA A 76 -48.46 -9.42 9.55
N PHE A 77 -48.58 -8.23 10.13
CA PHE A 77 -48.37 -6.99 9.39
C PHE A 77 -46.86 -6.85 9.07
N ALA A 78 -46.55 -6.54 7.82
CA ALA A 78 -45.20 -6.28 7.39
C ALA A 78 -44.64 -5.07 8.16
N GLN A 79 -43.52 -5.32 8.90
CA GLN A 79 -42.81 -4.28 9.62
C GLN A 79 -41.45 -4.06 8.94
N ARG A 80 -40.86 -2.86 9.18
CA ARG A 80 -39.53 -2.54 8.69
C ARG A 80 -38.52 -3.48 9.37
N ASN A 81 -37.87 -4.32 8.58
CA ASN A 81 -36.89 -5.32 9.03
C ASN A 81 -35.49 -5.06 8.44
N TYR A 82 -35.22 -3.83 8.04
CA TYR A 82 -33.91 -3.38 7.56
C TYR A 82 -33.49 -2.12 8.31
N ASP A 83 -32.17 -1.97 8.42
CA ASP A 83 -31.53 -0.76 8.93
C ASP A 83 -30.44 -0.33 7.96
N ASN A 84 -30.29 0.97 7.74
CA ASN A 84 -29.21 1.50 6.94
C ASN A 84 -28.33 2.41 7.79
N LYS A 85 -27.02 2.27 7.57
CA LYS A 85 -25.98 3.06 8.22
C LYS A 85 -25.04 3.64 7.18
N TRP A 86 -24.39 4.72 7.54
CA TRP A 86 -23.36 5.34 6.76
C TRP A 86 -22.02 5.21 7.45
N GLU A 87 -21.10 4.49 6.84
CA GLU A 87 -19.71 4.46 7.30
C GLU A 87 -19.01 5.75 6.91
N THR A 88 -18.64 6.56 7.87
CA THR A 88 -17.86 7.78 7.66
C THR A 88 -16.38 7.46 7.82
N LYS A 89 -15.57 7.78 6.83
CA LYS A 89 -14.10 7.66 6.87
C LYS A 89 -13.49 9.03 6.60
N THR A 90 -12.51 9.40 7.43
CA THR A 90 -11.80 10.68 7.30
C THR A 90 -10.38 10.43 6.82
N LEU A 91 -10.02 11.07 5.71
CA LEU A 91 -8.68 11.02 5.17
C LEU A 91 -7.71 11.73 6.12
N THR A 92 -6.56 11.15 6.33
CA THR A 92 -5.51 11.68 7.21
C THR A 92 -4.17 11.84 6.50
N ASN A 93 -3.99 11.23 5.32
CA ASN A 93 -2.72 11.24 4.60
C ASN A 93 -2.68 12.39 3.59
N GLU A 94 -2.12 13.51 4.02
CA GLU A 94 -1.87 14.70 3.19
C GLU A 94 -0.35 14.84 3.00
N ARG A 95 0.12 14.69 1.76
CA ARG A 95 1.55 14.66 1.43
C ARG A 95 1.88 15.74 0.42
N LYS A 96 2.99 16.42 0.63
CA LYS A 96 3.51 17.45 -0.29
C LYS A 96 4.99 17.26 -0.53
N TRP A 97 5.42 17.64 -1.71
CA TRP A 97 6.81 17.71 -2.06
C TRP A 97 7.08 18.93 -2.96
N SER A 98 8.22 19.55 -2.78
CA SER A 98 8.61 20.67 -3.61
C SER A 98 10.12 20.67 -3.83
N THR A 99 10.51 21.16 -5.00
CA THR A 99 11.92 21.37 -5.34
C THR A 99 12.08 22.67 -6.12
N LEU A 100 13.28 23.21 -6.09
CA LEU A 100 13.66 24.38 -6.86
C LEU A 100 14.97 24.10 -7.62
N VAL A 101 15.09 24.64 -8.81
CA VAL A 101 16.29 24.48 -9.65
C VAL A 101 16.64 25.81 -10.27
N HIS A 102 17.91 26.20 -10.13
CA HIS A 102 18.40 27.39 -10.78
C HIS A 102 18.75 27.08 -12.26
N PRO A 103 18.41 27.94 -13.24
CA PRO A 103 18.73 27.69 -14.65
C PRO A 103 20.22 27.45 -14.90
N MET A 104 21.14 28.12 -14.21
CA MET A 104 22.57 27.89 -14.34
C MET A 104 23.01 26.51 -13.89
N ASP A 105 22.35 25.91 -12.90
CA ASP A 105 22.68 24.56 -12.42
C ASP A 105 22.38 23.50 -13.49
N ILE A 106 21.36 23.73 -14.29
CA ILE A 106 21.03 22.86 -15.42
C ILE A 106 22.17 22.83 -16.43
N ASP A 107 22.69 23.99 -16.80
CA ASP A 107 23.80 24.10 -17.76
C ASP A 107 25.10 23.54 -17.19
N GLN A 108 25.43 23.89 -15.92
CA GLN A 108 26.66 23.47 -15.25
C GLN A 108 26.69 21.97 -14.93
N THR A 109 25.54 21.32 -14.77
CA THR A 109 25.41 19.87 -14.57
C THR A 109 25.19 19.10 -15.88
N ASN A 110 25.39 19.72 -17.03
CA ASN A 110 25.11 19.12 -18.35
C ASN A 110 23.70 18.53 -18.46
N MET A 111 22.69 19.27 -18.02
CA MET A 111 21.26 18.88 -18.06
C MET A 111 20.86 17.74 -17.10
N VAL A 112 21.75 17.30 -16.20
CA VAL A 112 21.41 16.27 -15.19
C VAL A 112 20.37 16.77 -14.21
N SER A 113 20.55 18.01 -13.70
CA SER A 113 19.66 18.63 -12.70
C SER A 113 18.40 19.26 -13.31
N THR A 114 17.82 18.69 -14.36
CA THR A 114 16.54 19.16 -14.89
C THR A 114 15.39 18.75 -13.97
N ILE A 115 14.35 19.61 -13.89
CA ILE A 115 13.12 19.30 -13.12
C ILE A 115 12.55 17.93 -13.49
N ALA A 116 12.51 17.58 -14.77
CA ALA A 116 12.00 16.28 -15.25
C ALA A 116 12.78 15.09 -14.69
N ASN A 117 14.11 15.19 -14.65
CA ASN A 117 14.95 14.14 -14.08
C ASN A 117 14.76 14.05 -12.56
N ILE A 118 14.77 15.18 -11.88
CA ILE A 118 14.60 15.23 -10.41
C ILE A 118 13.23 14.66 -10.01
N THR A 119 12.15 15.06 -10.70
CA THR A 119 10.80 14.56 -10.42
C THR A 119 10.68 13.07 -10.71
N ARG A 120 11.29 12.57 -11.81
CA ARG A 120 11.31 11.15 -12.12
C ARG A 120 12.00 10.35 -11.03
N VAL A 121 13.19 10.77 -10.60
CA VAL A 121 13.95 10.11 -9.53
C VAL A 121 13.17 10.12 -8.22
N PHE A 122 12.58 11.26 -7.86
CA PHE A 122 11.73 11.36 -6.67
C PHE A 122 10.55 10.37 -6.71
N ASN A 123 9.83 10.30 -7.83
CA ASN A 123 8.70 9.37 -7.96
C ASN A 123 9.14 7.90 -7.83
N GLU A 124 10.24 7.52 -8.51
CA GLU A 124 10.73 6.14 -8.54
C GLU A 124 11.39 5.70 -7.24
N GLU A 125 12.13 6.58 -6.56
CA GLU A 125 12.92 6.22 -5.38
C GLU A 125 12.23 6.52 -4.05
N GLN A 126 11.31 7.50 -4.01
CA GLN A 126 10.69 7.95 -2.77
C GLN A 126 9.17 7.76 -2.77
N LYS A 127 8.45 8.36 -3.71
CA LYS A 127 6.99 8.43 -3.69
C LYS A 127 6.32 7.05 -3.81
N PHE A 128 6.68 6.25 -4.80
CA PHE A 128 6.04 4.95 -5.01
C PHE A 128 6.32 3.95 -3.88
N PRO A 129 7.56 3.83 -3.36
CA PRO A 129 7.81 3.02 -2.17
C PRO A 129 7.07 3.50 -0.93
N GLU A 130 6.94 4.82 -0.73
CA GLU A 130 6.15 5.41 0.35
C GLU A 130 4.67 5.03 0.25
N MET A 131 4.08 5.13 -0.95
CA MET A 131 2.69 4.75 -1.19
C MET A 131 2.44 3.28 -0.87
N ASP A 132 3.34 2.39 -1.28
CA ASP A 132 3.25 0.95 -0.98
C ASP A 132 3.38 0.69 0.53
N ALA A 133 4.35 1.30 1.20
CA ALA A 133 4.56 1.16 2.64
C ALA A 133 3.35 1.69 3.44
N TYR A 134 2.79 2.83 3.03
CA TYR A 134 1.59 3.41 3.64
C TYR A 134 0.39 2.48 3.48
N THR A 135 0.14 1.98 2.27
CA THR A 135 -0.99 1.09 1.99
C THR A 135 -1.00 -0.12 2.89
N VAL A 136 0.13 -0.83 3.00
CA VAL A 136 0.21 -2.05 3.80
C VAL A 136 0.03 -1.76 5.29
N SER A 137 0.75 -0.77 5.82
CA SER A 137 0.67 -0.45 7.24
C SER A 137 -0.71 0.07 7.64
N LYS A 138 -1.34 0.89 6.79
CA LYS A 138 -2.69 1.41 7.03
C LYS A 138 -3.75 0.32 7.01
N ILE A 139 -3.69 -0.58 6.01
CA ILE A 139 -4.59 -1.74 5.94
C ILE A 139 -4.41 -2.62 7.19
N TYR A 140 -3.17 -2.92 7.59
CA TYR A 140 -2.91 -3.71 8.78
C TYR A 140 -3.44 -3.03 10.05
N HIS A 141 -3.18 -1.73 10.22
CA HIS A 141 -3.66 -0.96 11.36
C HIS A 141 -5.19 -0.95 11.44
N ASP A 142 -5.86 -0.63 10.34
CA ASP A 142 -7.34 -0.59 10.31
C ASP A 142 -7.95 -1.99 10.50
N TRP A 143 -7.27 -3.03 10.02
CA TRP A 143 -7.71 -4.42 10.16
C TRP A 143 -7.61 -4.94 11.60
N THR A 144 -6.61 -4.49 12.36
CA THR A 144 -6.42 -4.87 13.78
C THR A 144 -7.21 -4.00 14.76
N THR A 145 -7.63 -2.80 14.34
CA THR A 145 -8.30 -1.83 15.20
C THR A 145 -9.82 -2.06 15.21
N SER A 146 -10.39 -2.25 16.39
CA SER A 146 -11.85 -2.38 16.54
C SER A 146 -12.57 -1.05 16.38
N ILE A 147 -13.76 -1.09 15.77
CA ILE A 147 -14.65 0.06 15.63
C ILE A 147 -15.93 -0.22 16.42
N ASP A 148 -16.28 0.70 17.33
CA ASP A 148 -17.48 0.60 18.16
C ASP A 148 -18.75 0.99 17.36
N ALA A 149 -19.83 0.25 17.58
CA ALA A 149 -21.15 0.56 17.02
C ALA A 149 -21.76 1.87 17.54
N SER A 150 -21.29 2.39 18.67
CA SER A 150 -21.77 3.65 19.27
C SER A 150 -21.52 4.87 18.39
N THR A 151 -20.59 4.76 17.44
CA THR A 151 -20.24 5.82 16.47
C THR A 151 -21.20 5.92 15.27
N GLY A 152 -22.30 5.14 15.26
CA GLY A 152 -23.25 5.09 14.15
C GLY A 152 -22.79 4.21 12.96
N HIS A 153 -21.63 3.61 13.05
CA HIS A 153 -21.09 2.67 12.07
C HIS A 153 -21.49 1.22 12.34
N ASP A 154 -21.34 0.35 11.37
CA ASP A 154 -21.36 -1.09 11.64
C ASP A 154 -20.18 -1.43 12.56
N ALA A 155 -20.47 -2.16 13.66
CA ALA A 155 -19.43 -2.59 14.57
C ALA A 155 -18.44 -3.50 13.86
N TYR A 156 -17.18 -3.29 14.12
CA TYR A 156 -16.09 -4.10 13.63
C TYR A 156 -15.17 -4.50 14.78
N VAL A 157 -14.94 -5.78 14.93
CA VAL A 157 -13.98 -6.30 15.91
C VAL A 157 -12.66 -6.51 15.19
N GLY A 158 -11.61 -5.84 15.69
CA GLY A 158 -10.26 -5.97 15.13
C GLY A 158 -9.82 -7.44 15.06
N LYS A 159 -9.17 -7.78 13.99
CA LYS A 159 -8.70 -9.14 13.70
C LYS A 159 -7.30 -9.36 14.24
N THR A 160 -6.95 -10.62 14.40
CA THR A 160 -5.61 -11.04 14.84
C THR A 160 -4.90 -11.74 13.69
N ALA A 161 -3.67 -11.32 13.42
CA ALA A 161 -2.84 -11.96 12.40
C ALA A 161 -2.36 -13.33 12.88
N ASP A 162 -2.18 -14.25 11.93
CA ASP A 162 -1.48 -15.50 12.19
C ASP A 162 0.02 -15.21 12.43
N THR A 163 0.56 -15.78 13.49
CA THR A 163 1.97 -15.60 13.89
C THR A 163 2.79 -16.89 13.74
N THR A 164 2.26 -17.87 13.04
CA THR A 164 2.97 -19.13 12.78
C THR A 164 4.25 -18.87 11.99
N GLU A 165 5.38 -19.32 12.51
CA GLU A 165 6.67 -19.23 11.82
C GLU A 165 6.64 -20.07 10.54
N LEU A 166 7.04 -19.45 9.42
CA LEU A 166 6.99 -20.08 8.11
C LEU A 166 8.25 -20.92 7.84
N THR A 167 8.02 -22.12 7.39
CA THR A 167 9.04 -23.07 6.95
C THR A 167 8.64 -23.67 5.61
N THR A 168 9.57 -24.30 4.90
CA THR A 168 9.28 -25.01 3.64
C THR A 168 8.32 -26.18 3.80
N SER A 169 8.14 -26.70 5.03
CA SER A 169 7.25 -27.83 5.33
C SER A 169 5.82 -27.39 5.67
N ASN A 170 5.62 -26.23 6.31
CA ASN A 170 4.30 -25.78 6.79
C ASN A 170 3.66 -24.66 5.96
N ILE A 171 4.40 -24.01 5.08
CA ILE A 171 3.97 -22.82 4.36
C ILE A 171 2.67 -23.01 3.57
N LEU A 172 2.46 -24.19 2.98
CA LEU A 172 1.22 -24.52 2.28
C LEU A 172 0.05 -24.66 3.26
N GLY A 173 0.26 -25.32 4.41
CA GLY A 173 -0.77 -25.45 5.43
C GLY A 173 -1.19 -24.10 6.02
N VAL A 174 -0.25 -23.16 6.19
CA VAL A 174 -0.57 -21.80 6.61
C VAL A 174 -1.37 -21.07 5.53
N PHE A 175 -0.97 -21.17 4.26
CA PHE A 175 -1.72 -20.61 3.14
C PHE A 175 -3.15 -21.17 3.07
N ASP A 176 -3.29 -22.49 3.16
CA ASP A 176 -4.61 -23.17 3.15
C ASP A 176 -5.50 -22.69 4.31
N GLN A 177 -4.91 -22.43 5.49
CA GLN A 177 -5.65 -21.89 6.62
C GLN A 177 -6.14 -20.46 6.36
N LEU A 178 -5.32 -19.60 5.76
CA LEU A 178 -5.74 -18.24 5.36
C LEU A 178 -6.87 -18.30 4.31
N MET A 179 -6.78 -19.22 3.34
CA MET A 179 -7.82 -19.44 2.35
C MET A 179 -9.11 -19.92 2.99
N LEU A 180 -9.03 -20.91 3.89
CA LEU A 180 -10.19 -21.45 4.62
C LEU A 180 -10.91 -20.37 5.44
N ASN A 181 -10.17 -19.46 6.07
CA ASN A 181 -10.76 -18.34 6.81
C ASN A 181 -11.59 -17.43 5.91
N MET A 182 -11.08 -17.14 4.70
CA MET A 182 -11.84 -16.37 3.70
C MET A 182 -13.05 -17.12 3.15
N ASP A 183 -12.94 -18.43 2.92
CA ASP A 183 -14.04 -19.27 2.40
C ASP A 183 -15.17 -19.35 3.41
N ASN A 184 -14.85 -19.55 4.69
CA ASN A 184 -15.82 -19.54 5.79
C ASN A 184 -16.54 -18.18 5.92
N ALA A 185 -15.87 -17.10 5.56
CA ALA A 185 -16.43 -15.73 5.51
C ALA A 185 -17.18 -15.44 4.19
N ARG A 186 -17.34 -16.43 3.30
CA ARG A 186 -18.03 -16.31 1.99
C ARG A 186 -17.38 -15.27 1.06
N VAL A 187 -16.08 -15.07 1.16
CA VAL A 187 -15.34 -14.19 0.24
C VAL A 187 -15.19 -14.91 -1.12
N PRO A 188 -15.46 -14.26 -2.25
CA PRO A 188 -15.27 -14.88 -3.56
C PRO A 188 -13.83 -15.41 -3.74
N ALA A 189 -13.68 -16.62 -4.27
CA ALA A 189 -12.36 -17.20 -4.51
C ALA A 189 -11.63 -16.48 -5.65
N ASN A 190 -12.37 -16.13 -6.70
CA ASN A 190 -11.79 -15.45 -7.86
C ASN A 190 -11.42 -13.99 -7.54
N GLY A 191 -10.22 -13.59 -7.93
CA GLY A 191 -9.72 -12.24 -7.76
C GLY A 191 -8.98 -11.97 -6.45
N ARG A 192 -8.74 -12.99 -5.63
CA ARG A 192 -7.86 -12.89 -4.46
C ARG A 192 -6.41 -12.70 -4.91
N ILE A 193 -5.67 -11.91 -4.16
CA ILE A 193 -4.25 -11.64 -4.40
C ILE A 193 -3.47 -11.96 -3.13
N LEU A 194 -2.40 -12.72 -3.29
CA LEU A 194 -1.45 -13.03 -2.23
C LEU A 194 -0.17 -12.21 -2.42
N TYR A 195 0.03 -11.23 -1.57
CA TYR A 195 1.29 -10.50 -1.46
C TYR A 195 2.20 -11.21 -0.48
N VAL A 196 3.42 -11.49 -0.90
CA VAL A 196 4.41 -12.22 -0.09
C VAL A 196 5.77 -11.56 -0.19
N THR A 197 6.58 -11.70 0.86
CA THR A 197 7.98 -11.30 0.77
C THR A 197 8.74 -12.20 -0.22
N HIS A 198 9.83 -11.71 -0.78
CA HIS A 198 10.65 -12.51 -1.69
C HIS A 198 11.22 -13.77 -1.03
N GLU A 199 11.48 -13.74 0.27
CA GLU A 199 11.90 -14.90 1.07
C GLU A 199 10.78 -15.96 1.10
N VAL A 200 9.58 -15.56 1.44
CA VAL A 200 8.39 -16.43 1.45
C VAL A 200 8.09 -16.97 0.06
N LYS A 201 8.22 -16.15 -0.98
CA LYS A 201 8.08 -16.60 -2.37
C LYS A 201 9.12 -17.67 -2.73
N SER A 202 10.35 -17.55 -2.22
CA SER A 202 11.39 -18.58 -2.37
C SER A 202 11.04 -19.86 -1.61
N MET A 203 10.49 -19.73 -0.37
CA MET A 203 10.02 -20.89 0.40
C MET A 203 8.87 -21.61 -0.32
N LEU A 204 7.90 -20.90 -0.89
CA LEU A 204 6.83 -21.48 -1.71
C LEU A 204 7.37 -22.29 -2.89
N LYS A 205 8.40 -21.77 -3.58
CA LYS A 205 9.07 -22.50 -4.68
C LYS A 205 9.72 -23.80 -4.22
N ASN A 206 10.11 -23.89 -2.96
CA ASN A 206 10.82 -25.02 -2.39
C ASN A 206 9.95 -25.88 -1.44
N ALA A 207 8.64 -25.57 -1.35
CA ALA A 207 7.72 -26.29 -0.47
C ALA A 207 7.70 -27.79 -0.80
N GLN A 208 7.72 -28.62 0.24
CA GLN A 208 7.92 -30.07 0.11
C GLN A 208 6.74 -30.80 -0.53
N ASN A 209 5.52 -30.26 -0.41
CA ASN A 209 4.29 -30.91 -0.82
C ASN A 209 3.77 -30.44 -2.20
N ILE A 210 4.49 -29.59 -2.92
CA ILE A 210 4.12 -29.19 -4.28
C ILE A 210 4.57 -30.28 -5.26
N THR A 211 3.60 -30.94 -5.90
CA THR A 211 3.87 -31.73 -7.09
C THR A 211 4.22 -30.81 -8.25
N ARG A 212 5.50 -30.73 -8.58
CA ARG A 212 5.99 -29.85 -9.64
C ARG A 212 5.75 -30.48 -11.00
N ASN A 213 4.79 -30.00 -11.75
CA ASN A 213 4.76 -30.21 -13.18
C ASN A 213 5.86 -29.33 -13.79
N ILE A 214 7.00 -29.90 -14.09
CA ILE A 214 8.05 -29.24 -14.86
C ILE A 214 7.59 -29.26 -16.31
N SER A 215 6.94 -28.19 -16.75
CA SER A 215 6.71 -27.99 -18.19
C SER A 215 8.01 -27.51 -18.80
N VAL A 216 8.64 -28.39 -19.58
CA VAL A 216 9.75 -28.00 -20.45
C VAL A 216 9.14 -27.29 -21.66
N GLU A 217 9.02 -25.97 -21.55
CA GLU A 217 8.54 -25.15 -22.67
C GLU A 217 9.70 -24.98 -23.66
N SER A 218 9.56 -25.62 -24.81
CA SER A 218 10.23 -25.41 -26.10
C SER A 218 11.62 -24.73 -26.13
N GLY A 219 12.60 -25.37 -25.50
CA GLY A 219 14.01 -24.99 -25.65
C GLY A 219 14.87 -25.97 -24.89
N PRO A 220 15.99 -26.43 -25.43
CA PRO A 220 16.72 -27.58 -24.88
C PRO A 220 17.33 -27.34 -23.50
N ASN A 221 17.15 -26.15 -22.86
CA ASN A 221 17.81 -25.86 -21.59
C ASN A 221 17.05 -24.94 -20.60
N ALA A 222 15.73 -24.70 -20.76
CA ALA A 222 14.99 -23.82 -19.87
C ALA A 222 14.05 -24.58 -18.92
N ILE A 223 14.33 -24.55 -17.64
CA ILE A 223 13.42 -25.04 -16.58
C ILE A 223 12.71 -23.83 -15.99
N ASP A 224 11.39 -23.70 -16.19
CA ASP A 224 10.60 -22.63 -15.55
C ASP A 224 10.21 -23.04 -14.12
N ARG A 225 10.68 -22.27 -13.14
CA ARG A 225 10.40 -22.44 -11.72
C ARG A 225 9.59 -21.26 -11.14
N ARG A 226 8.99 -20.45 -11.99
CA ARG A 226 8.22 -19.28 -11.53
C ARG A 226 6.89 -19.74 -10.91
N ILE A 227 6.56 -19.16 -9.75
CA ILE A 227 5.22 -19.25 -9.16
C ILE A 227 4.57 -17.89 -9.34
N SER A 228 3.60 -17.80 -10.25
CA SER A 228 2.76 -16.65 -10.50
C SER A 228 1.35 -16.80 -9.93
N ARG A 229 0.91 -18.04 -9.74
CA ARG A 229 -0.38 -18.41 -9.17
C ARG A 229 -0.20 -19.60 -8.25
N LEU A 230 -0.99 -19.62 -7.18
CA LEU A 230 -1.15 -20.75 -6.29
C LEU A 230 -2.66 -20.97 -6.17
N ASP A 231 -3.15 -22.12 -6.62
CA ASP A 231 -4.57 -22.39 -6.86
C ASP A 231 -5.19 -21.28 -7.75
N GLU A 232 -6.24 -20.61 -7.29
CA GLU A 232 -6.89 -19.51 -8.01
C GLU A 232 -6.29 -18.13 -7.70
N VAL A 233 -5.31 -18.05 -6.76
CA VAL A 233 -4.77 -16.80 -6.21
C VAL A 233 -3.52 -16.35 -6.98
N GLN A 234 -3.48 -15.08 -7.35
CA GLN A 234 -2.29 -14.45 -7.91
C GLN A 234 -1.25 -14.19 -6.83
N VAL A 235 0.00 -14.62 -7.04
CA VAL A 235 1.11 -14.44 -6.08
C VAL A 235 2.05 -13.33 -6.54
N ILE A 236 2.12 -12.26 -5.76
CA ILE A 236 2.98 -11.10 -6.02
C ILE A 236 4.08 -11.05 -4.94
N GLY A 237 5.35 -11.03 -5.40
CA GLY A 237 6.49 -10.85 -4.49
C GLY A 237 6.79 -9.38 -4.25
N VAL A 238 6.94 -8.99 -3.01
CA VAL A 238 7.21 -7.61 -2.57
C VAL A 238 8.48 -7.58 -1.72
N PRO A 239 9.30 -6.54 -1.81
CA PRO A 239 10.45 -6.39 -0.91
C PRO A 239 10.05 -6.39 0.57
N ALA A 240 10.80 -7.11 1.41
CA ALA A 240 10.50 -7.23 2.85
C ALA A 240 10.46 -5.89 3.59
N THR A 241 11.23 -4.90 3.12
CA THR A 241 11.25 -3.54 3.67
C THR A 241 9.94 -2.79 3.50
N LEU A 242 9.11 -3.18 2.50
CA LEU A 242 7.81 -2.57 2.19
C LEU A 242 6.63 -3.36 2.75
N MET A 243 6.89 -4.46 3.47
CA MET A 243 5.86 -5.29 4.11
C MET A 243 6.04 -5.31 5.62
N LYS A 244 5.93 -4.13 6.25
CA LYS A 244 5.99 -3.98 7.71
C LYS A 244 4.67 -3.46 8.25
N THR A 245 4.43 -3.73 9.53
CA THR A 245 3.19 -3.31 10.20
C THR A 245 3.17 -1.84 10.60
N LEU A 246 4.33 -1.21 10.67
CA LEU A 246 4.46 0.18 11.13
C LEU A 246 5.58 0.90 10.40
N TYR A 247 5.28 2.13 9.96
CA TYR A 247 6.26 3.06 9.40
C TYR A 247 6.14 4.44 10.05
N ASP A 248 7.23 5.18 9.99
CA ASP A 248 7.26 6.60 10.32
C ASP A 248 7.28 7.42 9.01
N PHE A 249 6.28 8.28 8.86
CA PHE A 249 6.10 9.15 7.69
C PHE A 249 6.38 10.62 7.99
N THR A 250 7.02 10.92 9.09
CA THR A 250 7.29 12.31 9.52
C THR A 250 8.21 13.04 8.56
N SER A 251 9.23 12.33 8.04
CA SER A 251 10.21 12.90 7.10
C SER A 251 10.56 11.85 6.04
N GLY A 252 9.80 11.81 4.96
CA GLY A 252 9.85 10.70 4.01
C GLY A 252 9.15 9.47 4.57
N TRP A 253 9.73 8.28 4.38
CA TRP A 253 9.25 7.04 4.97
C TRP A 253 10.41 6.23 5.58
N ALA A 254 10.17 5.67 6.74
CA ALA A 254 11.14 4.81 7.42
C ALA A 254 10.40 3.69 8.18
N VAL A 255 11.06 2.55 8.35
CA VAL A 255 10.49 1.44 9.12
C VAL A 255 10.42 1.83 10.59
N GLY A 256 9.25 1.68 11.22
CA GLY A 256 9.07 1.94 12.65
C GLY A 256 9.89 0.99 13.53
N THR A 257 10.36 1.47 14.67
CA THR A 257 11.26 0.71 15.57
C THR A 257 10.64 -0.56 16.14
N THR A 258 9.32 -0.64 16.25
CA THR A 258 8.56 -1.79 16.77
C THR A 258 7.79 -2.53 15.66
N ALA A 259 8.17 -2.30 14.41
CA ALA A 259 7.48 -2.88 13.27
C ALA A 259 7.69 -4.39 13.19
N SER A 260 6.61 -5.16 13.12
CA SER A 260 6.62 -6.58 12.80
C SER A 260 6.75 -6.80 11.28
N GLN A 261 7.30 -7.94 10.89
CA GLN A 261 7.37 -8.32 9.48
C GLN A 261 6.06 -8.96 9.04
N ILE A 262 5.44 -8.43 8.00
CA ILE A 262 4.34 -9.11 7.29
C ILE A 262 4.97 -10.07 6.29
N ASN A 263 4.71 -11.35 6.46
CA ASN A 263 5.23 -12.41 5.58
C ASN A 263 4.29 -12.66 4.40
N MET A 264 2.98 -12.74 4.71
CA MET A 264 1.92 -12.95 3.74
C MET A 264 0.75 -11.99 4.03
N MET A 265 0.21 -11.40 2.99
CA MET A 265 -1.05 -10.69 3.01
C MET A 265 -1.94 -11.24 1.91
N LEU A 266 -2.96 -12.00 2.29
CA LEU A 266 -3.99 -12.48 1.38
C LEU A 266 -5.16 -11.51 1.41
N ILE A 267 -5.49 -10.89 0.28
CA ILE A 267 -6.50 -9.84 0.19
C ILE A 267 -7.36 -9.98 -1.07
N HIS A 268 -8.64 -9.66 -0.92
CA HIS A 268 -9.52 -9.44 -2.06
C HIS A 268 -9.67 -7.92 -2.31
N PRO A 269 -9.38 -7.38 -3.50
CA PRO A 269 -9.43 -5.94 -3.78
C PRO A 269 -10.77 -5.26 -3.46
N LEU A 270 -11.87 -6.02 -3.45
CA LEU A 270 -13.19 -5.51 -3.04
C LEU A 270 -13.30 -5.22 -1.53
N ALA A 271 -12.29 -5.52 -0.73
CA ALA A 271 -12.29 -5.20 0.71
C ALA A 271 -11.84 -3.78 1.00
N VAL A 272 -11.15 -3.15 0.06
CA VAL A 272 -10.52 -1.84 0.25
C VAL A 272 -11.10 -0.78 -0.67
N ILE A 273 -10.95 0.47 -0.28
CA ILE A 273 -11.18 1.68 -1.08
C ILE A 273 -9.96 2.58 -0.95
N THR A 274 -9.64 3.29 -2.02
CA THR A 274 -8.49 4.20 -2.09
C THR A 274 -8.95 5.57 -2.61
N PRO A 275 -9.62 6.37 -1.76
CA PRO A 275 -10.10 7.66 -2.17
C PRO A 275 -8.94 8.64 -2.37
N VAL A 276 -9.02 9.41 -3.46
CA VAL A 276 -8.14 10.54 -3.74
C VAL A 276 -9.02 11.80 -3.75
N SER A 277 -8.82 12.70 -2.80
CA SER A 277 -9.59 13.94 -2.67
C SER A 277 -9.04 15.07 -3.52
N TYR A 278 -7.73 15.17 -3.52
CA TYR A 278 -7.03 16.29 -4.12
C TYR A 278 -5.68 15.84 -4.68
N THR A 279 -5.38 16.31 -5.86
CA THR A 279 -4.06 16.16 -6.45
C THR A 279 -3.73 17.46 -7.17
N PHE A 280 -2.65 18.08 -6.77
CA PHE A 280 -2.16 19.31 -7.38
C PHE A 280 -0.68 19.14 -7.71
N SER A 281 -0.32 19.49 -8.94
CA SER A 281 1.07 19.55 -9.34
C SER A 281 1.29 20.78 -10.23
N ARG A 282 2.31 21.55 -9.97
CA ARG A 282 2.62 22.74 -10.75
C ARG A 282 4.12 22.97 -10.88
N LEU A 283 4.51 23.35 -12.09
CA LEU A 283 5.83 23.88 -12.40
C LEU A 283 5.71 25.36 -12.70
N ASP A 284 6.33 26.20 -11.88
CA ASP A 284 6.44 27.64 -12.10
C ASP A 284 7.77 27.96 -12.77
N SER A 285 7.68 28.74 -13.87
CA SER A 285 8.85 29.27 -14.57
C SER A 285 9.55 30.35 -13.75
N PRO A 286 10.85 30.60 -14.00
CA PRO A 286 11.60 31.65 -13.32
C PRO A 286 10.88 32.99 -13.35
N ASN A 287 10.67 33.58 -12.19
CA ASN A 287 10.03 34.90 -12.03
C ASN A 287 10.65 35.64 -10.84
N ALA A 288 10.19 36.87 -10.57
CA ALA A 288 10.71 37.67 -9.50
C ALA A 288 10.43 37.09 -8.10
N LEU A 289 9.30 36.36 -7.91
CA LEU A 289 8.94 35.73 -6.64
C LEU A 289 9.77 34.44 -6.38
N SER A 290 10.16 33.75 -7.43
CA SER A 290 11.03 32.58 -7.35
C SER A 290 12.52 32.92 -7.44
N GLU A 291 12.88 34.23 -7.41
CA GLU A 291 14.25 34.68 -7.54
C GLU A 291 14.98 34.12 -8.77
N GLY A 292 14.27 33.98 -9.89
CA GLY A 292 14.82 33.45 -11.13
C GLY A 292 14.99 31.93 -11.19
N LYS A 293 14.39 31.20 -10.27
CA LYS A 293 14.47 29.72 -10.21
C LYS A 293 13.20 29.08 -10.75
N TYR A 294 13.33 27.87 -11.29
CA TYR A 294 12.20 26.96 -11.50
C TYR A 294 11.76 26.40 -10.16
N VAL A 295 10.46 26.43 -9.89
CA VAL A 295 9.88 25.84 -8.68
C VAL A 295 8.87 24.78 -9.09
N TYR A 296 9.05 23.54 -8.61
CA TYR A 296 8.07 22.50 -8.74
C TYR A 296 7.45 22.21 -7.38
N TYR A 297 6.14 22.11 -7.35
CA TYR A 297 5.36 21.79 -6.16
C TYR A 297 4.31 20.74 -6.52
N GLU A 298 4.21 19.71 -5.70
CA GLU A 298 3.10 18.77 -5.75
C GLU A 298 2.53 18.51 -4.36
N GLU A 299 1.25 18.25 -4.34
CA GLU A 299 0.50 17.92 -3.14
C GLU A 299 -0.57 16.90 -3.51
N SER A 300 -0.70 15.86 -2.69
CA SER A 300 -1.77 14.86 -2.81
C SER A 300 -2.44 14.63 -1.48
N PHE A 301 -3.75 14.42 -1.51
CA PHE A 301 -4.55 14.07 -0.37
C PHE A 301 -5.30 12.77 -0.70
N GLU A 302 -4.73 11.67 -0.29
CA GLU A 302 -5.17 10.31 -0.59
C GLU A 302 -5.07 9.43 0.65
N ASP A 303 -5.91 8.42 0.74
CA ASP A 303 -5.89 7.48 1.86
C ASP A 303 -6.33 6.09 1.41
N VAL A 304 -6.19 5.11 2.29
CA VAL A 304 -6.61 3.73 2.08
C VAL A 304 -7.45 3.27 3.26
N PHE A 305 -8.63 2.72 3.00
CA PHE A 305 -9.52 2.23 4.04
C PHE A 305 -10.02 0.84 3.73
N ILE A 306 -10.29 0.07 4.78
CA ILE A 306 -11.04 -1.18 4.67
C ILE A 306 -12.55 -0.94 4.86
N LEU A 307 -13.36 -1.71 4.18
CA LEU A 307 -14.80 -1.76 4.39
C LEU A 307 -15.11 -2.66 5.58
N ASN A 308 -15.76 -2.14 6.62
CA ASN A 308 -15.99 -2.87 7.86
C ASN A 308 -16.61 -4.25 7.66
N LYS A 309 -17.65 -4.35 6.81
CA LYS A 309 -18.31 -5.63 6.50
C LYS A 309 -17.49 -6.60 5.64
N LYS A 310 -16.36 -6.14 5.10
CA LYS A 310 -15.49 -6.94 4.21
C LYS A 310 -14.10 -7.19 4.79
N ALA A 311 -13.89 -6.88 6.05
CA ALA A 311 -12.60 -7.07 6.70
C ALA A 311 -12.13 -8.54 6.74
N ASP A 312 -13.07 -9.51 6.72
CA ASP A 312 -12.76 -10.94 6.60
C ASP A 312 -12.11 -11.33 5.26
N ALA A 313 -12.20 -10.45 4.25
CA ALA A 313 -11.53 -10.62 2.96
C ALA A 313 -10.05 -10.20 2.97
N ILE A 314 -9.48 -10.02 4.17
CA ILE A 314 -8.08 -9.70 4.39
C ILE A 314 -7.56 -10.64 5.47
N GLN A 315 -6.42 -11.29 5.20
CA GLN A 315 -5.75 -12.18 6.15
C GLN A 315 -4.25 -11.91 6.13
N PHE A 316 -3.63 -11.94 7.31
CA PHE A 316 -2.20 -11.71 7.47
C PHE A 316 -1.52 -12.87 8.18
N ASN A 317 -0.29 -13.19 7.73
CA ASN A 317 0.70 -13.90 8.54
C ASN A 317 1.88 -12.97 8.79
N ILE A 318 2.29 -12.84 10.05
CA ILE A 318 3.35 -11.93 10.49
C ILE A 318 4.39 -12.66 11.35
N THR A 319 5.63 -12.16 11.30
CA THR A 319 6.62 -12.45 12.34
C THR A 319 6.59 -11.30 13.34
N ALA A 320 6.17 -11.59 14.57
CA ALA A 320 6.04 -10.59 15.62
C ALA A 320 7.39 -9.92 15.91
N TYR A 321 7.34 -8.63 16.25
CA TYR A 321 8.51 -7.91 16.73
C TYR A 321 9.00 -8.52 18.05
N VAL A 322 10.28 -8.86 18.08
CA VAL A 322 10.98 -9.28 19.30
C VAL A 322 11.92 -8.14 19.68
N PRO A 323 11.72 -7.50 20.86
CA PRO A 323 12.64 -6.46 21.30
C PRO A 323 14.04 -7.04 21.46
N PRO A 324 15.11 -6.28 21.12
CA PRO A 324 16.46 -6.73 21.42
C PRO A 324 16.61 -6.96 22.91
N ALA A 325 17.28 -8.06 23.27
CA ALA A 325 17.55 -8.36 24.67
C ALA A 325 18.25 -7.15 25.31
N SER A 326 17.74 -6.66 26.41
CA SER A 326 18.39 -5.60 27.19
C SER A 326 19.76 -6.10 27.65
N SER A 327 20.81 -5.53 27.08
CA SER A 327 22.21 -5.79 27.46
C SER A 327 22.51 -5.20 28.84
#